data_686a14b043db55d641e7b2a3cba3e9f7
#
_entry.id   686a14b043db55d641e7b2a3cba3e9f7
#
_cell.length_a   1.000
_cell.length_b   1.000
_cell.length_c   1.000
_cell.angle_alpha   90.00
_cell.angle_beta   90.00
_cell.angle_gamma   90.00
#
_symmetry.space_group_name_H-M   'P 1'
#
loop_
_entity.id
_entity.type
_entity.pdbx_description
1 polymer ?
#
loop_
_entity_poly.entity_id
_entity_poly.type
_entity_poly.pdbx_seq_one_letter_code
_entity_poly.pdbx_strand_id
1 'polypeptide(L)'
;KEYRRQRQMCIRDRIKSFIKKVHKGRSLSNPQIVICVPSGATNVERRAIRESADAAGARRVYLIEEPVAAAIGAGLPVAEPTGSMVVDIGGGTSEVAVLSLGGVVNSTSVKAAGDRFDEAIMEYMRSTHKLAIGETTAERMKKEIGSACPPDDGDGKTMSVKGRDLITG
;
A
#
# COMPACT_ATOMS: atom_id res chain seq x y z
N LYS A 1 -12.28 -12.03 20.86
CA LYS A 1 -11.91 -13.28 20.12
C LYS A 1 -12.62 -13.40 18.77
N GLU A 2 -13.86 -12.96 18.65
CA GLU A 2 -14.68 -13.04 17.42
C GLU A 2 -14.19 -12.12 16.30
N TYR A 3 -13.88 -10.88 16.62
CA TYR A 3 -13.30 -9.90 15.68
C TYR A 3 -11.97 -10.37 15.08
N ARG A 4 -11.13 -11.06 15.87
CA ARG A 4 -9.87 -11.66 15.42
C ARG A 4 -10.11 -12.81 14.42
N ARG A 5 -11.14 -13.63 14.64
CA ARG A 5 -11.52 -14.73 13.72
C ARG A 5 -12.05 -14.19 12.39
N GLN A 6 -12.89 -13.13 12.42
CA GLN A 6 -13.40 -12.50 11.21
C GLN A 6 -12.26 -11.90 10.36
N ARG A 7 -11.31 -11.22 10.99
CA ARG A 7 -10.17 -10.62 10.28
C ARG A 7 -9.25 -11.67 9.62
N GLN A 8 -8.97 -12.76 10.32
CA GLN A 8 -8.22 -13.89 9.76
C GLN A 8 -8.96 -14.59 8.60
N MET A 9 -10.29 -14.71 8.71
CA MET A 9 -11.12 -15.28 7.65
C MET A 9 -11.08 -14.43 6.39
N CYS A 10 -11.16 -13.09 6.51
CA CYS A 10 -11.04 -12.16 5.39
C CYS A 10 -9.68 -12.24 4.69
N ILE A 11 -8.56 -12.32 5.45
CA ILE A 11 -7.21 -12.43 4.88
C ILE A 11 -7.07 -13.75 4.12
N ARG A 12 -7.46 -14.87 4.72
CA ARG A 12 -7.42 -16.18 4.08
C ARG A 12 -8.22 -16.21 2.77
N ASP A 13 -9.42 -15.66 2.76
CA ASP A 13 -10.29 -15.67 1.58
C ASP A 13 -9.74 -14.78 0.46
N ARG A 14 -9.12 -13.66 0.79
CA ARG A 14 -8.38 -12.81 -0.17
C ARG A 14 -7.21 -13.56 -0.79
N ILE A 15 -6.34 -14.18 0.03
CA ILE A 15 -5.20 -14.95 -0.46
C ILE A 15 -5.70 -16.09 -1.37
N LYS A 16 -6.73 -16.82 -0.97
CA LYS A 16 -7.34 -17.88 -1.78
C LYS A 16 -7.88 -17.37 -3.11
N SER A 17 -8.51 -16.19 -3.10
CA SER A 17 -8.99 -15.54 -4.32
C SER A 17 -7.84 -15.15 -5.26
N PHE A 18 -6.75 -14.59 -4.73
CA PHE A 18 -5.57 -14.26 -5.52
C PHE A 18 -4.89 -15.50 -6.11
N ILE A 19 -4.71 -16.55 -5.31
CA ILE A 19 -4.18 -17.84 -5.82
C ILE A 19 -5.03 -18.34 -6.99
N LYS A 20 -6.36 -18.33 -6.86
CA LYS A 20 -7.26 -18.77 -7.93
C LYS A 20 -7.18 -17.90 -9.20
N LYS A 21 -6.98 -16.59 -9.05
CA LYS A 21 -6.85 -15.67 -10.20
C LYS A 21 -5.56 -15.89 -10.98
N VAL A 22 -4.46 -16.20 -10.29
CA VAL A 22 -3.14 -16.41 -10.91
C VAL A 22 -3.05 -17.79 -11.56
N HIS A 23 -3.58 -18.82 -10.90
CA HIS A 23 -3.63 -20.18 -11.43
C HIS A 23 -4.87 -20.39 -12.31
N LYS A 24 -4.75 -20.10 -13.60
CA LYS A 24 -5.77 -20.42 -14.61
C LYS A 24 -5.73 -21.92 -14.91
N GLY A 25 -6.55 -22.71 -14.22
CA GLY A 25 -6.71 -24.14 -14.50
C GLY A 25 -6.63 -24.99 -13.23
N ARG A 26 -6.85 -26.33 -13.40
CA ARG A 26 -6.67 -27.32 -12.34
C ARG A 26 -5.17 -27.54 -12.11
N SER A 27 -4.53 -26.71 -11.27
CA SER A 27 -3.21 -27.04 -10.77
C SER A 27 -3.36 -28.13 -9.70
N LEU A 28 -2.75 -29.29 -9.95
CA LEU A 28 -2.66 -30.40 -9.01
C LEU A 28 -1.63 -30.14 -7.89
N SER A 29 -0.86 -29.06 -8.00
CA SER A 29 0.16 -28.69 -7.01
C SER A 29 -0.17 -27.38 -6.31
N ASN A 30 -0.06 -27.39 -4.99
CA ASN A 30 -0.17 -26.18 -4.19
C ASN A 30 1.01 -25.23 -4.48
N PRO A 31 0.78 -23.93 -4.65
CA PRO A 31 1.83 -22.98 -5.01
C PRO A 31 2.79 -22.68 -3.85
N GLN A 32 4.01 -22.30 -4.20
CA GLN A 32 4.87 -21.52 -3.29
C GLN A 32 4.48 -20.05 -3.40
N ILE A 33 4.39 -19.37 -2.27
CA ILE A 33 3.92 -17.98 -2.20
C ILE A 33 4.96 -17.13 -1.48
N VAL A 34 5.24 -15.95 -2.03
CA VAL A 34 5.97 -14.88 -1.38
C VAL A 34 4.97 -13.81 -0.99
N ILE A 35 4.98 -13.36 0.26
CA ILE A 35 4.11 -12.32 0.79
C ILE A 35 4.96 -11.20 1.36
N CYS A 36 4.73 -9.97 0.91
CA CYS A 36 5.33 -8.79 1.51
C CYS A 36 4.66 -8.48 2.84
N VAL A 37 5.46 -8.07 3.80
CA VAL A 37 5.02 -7.65 5.13
C VAL A 37 5.70 -6.34 5.49
N PRO A 38 5.03 -5.40 6.17
CA PRO A 38 5.65 -4.18 6.67
C PRO A 38 6.85 -4.51 7.58
N SER A 39 7.88 -3.67 7.56
CA SER A 39 9.08 -3.86 8.40
C SER A 39 8.73 -3.89 9.89
N GLY A 40 7.73 -3.10 10.31
CA GLY A 40 7.21 -3.06 11.68
C GLY A 40 6.24 -4.18 12.05
N ALA A 41 6.00 -5.18 11.19
CA ALA A 41 5.09 -6.28 11.49
C ALA A 41 5.62 -7.13 12.65
N THR A 42 4.78 -7.33 13.67
CA THR A 42 5.08 -8.15 14.83
C THR A 42 5.17 -9.63 14.48
N ASN A 43 5.87 -10.43 15.30
CA ASN A 43 5.96 -11.88 15.11
C ASN A 43 4.57 -12.55 15.09
N VAL A 44 3.62 -12.02 15.84
CA VAL A 44 2.23 -12.52 15.87
C VAL A 44 1.54 -12.27 14.53
N GLU A 45 1.71 -11.09 13.95
CA GLU A 45 1.15 -10.74 12.64
C GLU A 45 1.81 -11.56 11.53
N ARG A 46 3.14 -11.67 11.52
CA ARG A 46 3.89 -12.51 10.57
C ARG A 46 3.41 -13.97 10.62
N ARG A 47 3.21 -14.51 11.81
CA ARG A 47 2.68 -15.87 12.02
C ARG A 47 1.24 -16.00 11.50
N ALA A 48 0.36 -15.04 11.80
CA ALA A 48 -1.03 -15.05 11.36
C ALA A 48 -1.15 -14.98 9.83
N ILE A 49 -0.29 -14.21 9.17
CA ILE A 49 -0.23 -14.13 7.70
C ILE A 49 0.19 -15.49 7.12
N ARG A 50 1.24 -16.11 7.67
CA ARG A 50 1.72 -17.43 7.24
C ARG A 50 0.65 -18.50 7.39
N GLU A 51 0.05 -18.60 8.58
CA GLU A 51 -1.06 -19.54 8.86
C GLU A 51 -2.26 -19.32 7.93
N SER A 52 -2.57 -18.08 7.57
CA SER A 52 -3.65 -17.75 6.63
C SER A 52 -3.33 -18.20 5.21
N ALA A 53 -2.08 -18.09 4.78
CA ALA A 53 -1.63 -18.53 3.46
C ALA A 53 -1.56 -20.06 3.37
N ASP A 54 -1.07 -20.74 4.40
CA ASP A 54 -1.08 -22.19 4.50
C ASP A 54 -2.51 -22.74 4.45
N ALA A 55 -3.43 -22.13 5.21
CA ALA A 55 -4.86 -22.49 5.20
C ALA A 55 -5.56 -22.17 3.86
N ALA A 56 -5.01 -21.25 3.05
CA ALA A 56 -5.50 -20.95 1.70
C ALA A 56 -5.01 -21.97 0.65
N GLY A 57 -4.09 -22.87 1.02
CA GLY A 57 -3.58 -23.95 0.17
C GLY A 57 -2.17 -23.69 -0.37
N ALA A 58 -1.38 -22.82 0.23
CA ALA A 58 0.02 -22.68 -0.10
C ALA A 58 0.81 -23.92 0.33
N ARG A 59 1.75 -24.38 -0.53
CA ARG A 59 2.70 -25.46 -0.18
C ARG A 59 3.85 -24.94 0.66
N ARG A 60 4.27 -23.71 0.40
CA ARG A 60 5.34 -23.03 1.13
C ARG A 60 5.12 -21.54 1.10
N VAL A 61 5.30 -20.88 2.24
CA VAL A 61 5.11 -19.43 2.39
C VAL A 61 6.44 -18.79 2.79
N TYR A 62 6.86 -17.82 2.01
CA TYR A 62 8.00 -16.96 2.30
C TYR A 62 7.48 -15.56 2.63
N LEU A 63 7.99 -14.97 3.70
CA LEU A 63 7.72 -13.58 4.04
C LEU A 63 8.95 -12.75 3.69
N ILE A 64 8.73 -11.65 2.99
CA ILE A 64 9.74 -10.65 2.66
C ILE A 64 9.28 -9.30 3.20
N GLU A 65 10.21 -8.49 3.69
CA GLU A 65 9.89 -7.13 4.13
C GLU A 65 9.59 -6.23 2.91
N GLU A 66 8.55 -5.40 3.02
CA GLU A 66 8.09 -4.53 1.94
C GLU A 66 9.22 -3.70 1.30
N PRO A 67 10.08 -2.99 2.07
CA PRO A 67 11.15 -2.18 1.47
C PRO A 67 12.23 -3.03 0.79
N VAL A 68 12.46 -4.28 1.22
CA VAL A 68 13.37 -5.20 0.53
C VAL A 68 12.80 -5.60 -0.82
N ALA A 69 11.51 -5.92 -0.87
CA ALA A 69 10.83 -6.26 -2.11
C ALA A 69 10.81 -5.07 -3.08
N ALA A 70 10.54 -3.86 -2.57
CA ALA A 70 10.55 -2.63 -3.36
C ALA A 70 11.94 -2.34 -3.94
N ALA A 71 13.00 -2.50 -3.13
CA ALA A 71 14.37 -2.31 -3.57
C ALA A 71 14.78 -3.29 -4.68
N ILE A 72 14.41 -4.58 -4.53
CA ILE A 72 14.64 -5.59 -5.56
C ILE A 72 13.89 -5.22 -6.84
N GLY A 73 12.63 -4.81 -6.73
CA GLY A 73 11.80 -4.39 -7.86
C GLY A 73 12.34 -3.16 -8.59
N ALA A 74 12.98 -2.24 -7.86
CA ALA A 74 13.66 -1.06 -8.40
C ALA A 74 15.07 -1.36 -8.94
N GLY A 75 15.55 -2.59 -8.84
CA GLY A 75 16.90 -2.98 -9.31
C GLY A 75 18.04 -2.44 -8.45
N LEU A 76 17.78 -2.12 -7.17
CA LEU A 76 18.83 -1.64 -6.27
C LEU A 76 19.76 -2.79 -5.86
N PRO A 77 21.06 -2.52 -5.62
CA PRO A 77 22.06 -3.52 -5.27
C PRO A 77 21.94 -3.95 -3.79
N VAL A 78 20.79 -4.54 -3.42
CA VAL A 78 20.47 -4.86 -2.02
C VAL A 78 21.42 -5.86 -1.36
N ALA A 79 22.07 -6.72 -2.14
CA ALA A 79 23.02 -7.71 -1.64
C ALA A 79 24.41 -7.16 -1.36
N GLU A 80 24.71 -5.97 -1.85
CA GLU A 80 26.03 -5.34 -1.70
C GLU A 80 26.17 -4.63 -0.35
N PRO A 81 27.40 -4.38 0.12
CA PRO A 81 27.67 -3.64 1.36
C PRO A 81 27.39 -2.13 1.24
N THR A 82 27.01 -1.65 0.06
CA THR A 82 26.58 -0.28 -0.16
C THR A 82 25.20 -0.04 0.42
N GLY A 83 25.02 1.08 1.14
CA GLY A 83 23.70 1.47 1.64
C GLY A 83 22.78 1.90 0.51
N SER A 84 21.61 1.25 0.38
CA SER A 84 20.52 1.69 -0.49
C SER A 84 19.36 2.19 0.34
N MET A 85 18.73 3.29 -0.08
CA MET A 85 17.56 3.83 0.60
C MET A 85 16.32 3.72 -0.27
N VAL A 86 15.23 3.26 0.34
CA VAL A 86 13.90 3.16 -0.30
C VAL A 86 12.91 4.00 0.48
N VAL A 87 12.09 4.75 -0.25
CA VAL A 87 10.90 5.42 0.26
C VAL A 87 9.70 4.82 -0.46
N ASP A 88 8.87 4.09 0.28
CA ASP A 88 7.65 3.46 -0.22
C ASP A 88 6.44 4.22 0.33
N ILE A 89 5.62 4.79 -0.56
CA ILE A 89 4.43 5.57 -0.22
C ILE A 89 3.21 4.85 -0.77
N GLY A 90 2.53 4.11 0.10
CA GLY A 90 1.31 3.37 -0.22
C GLY A 90 0.05 4.22 -0.09
N GLY A 91 -1.11 3.55 0.08
CA GLY A 91 -2.38 4.20 0.40
C GLY A 91 -2.45 4.66 1.86
N GLY A 92 -2.20 3.74 2.80
CA GLY A 92 -2.34 3.99 4.25
C GLY A 92 -1.05 4.24 5.02
N THR A 93 0.10 3.85 4.49
CA THR A 93 1.41 3.93 5.15
C THR A 93 2.48 4.43 4.20
N SER A 94 3.45 5.16 4.75
CA SER A 94 4.71 5.48 4.09
C SER A 94 5.84 4.85 4.89
N GLU A 95 6.71 4.10 4.23
CA GLU A 95 7.87 3.44 4.82
C GLU A 95 9.17 4.00 4.22
N VAL A 96 10.14 4.25 5.08
CA VAL A 96 11.50 4.61 4.68
C VAL A 96 12.44 3.57 5.26
N ALA A 97 13.28 2.99 4.44
CA ALA A 97 14.25 1.99 4.88
C ALA A 97 15.61 2.17 4.23
N VAL A 98 16.65 1.91 5.02
CA VAL A 98 18.03 1.75 4.54
C VAL A 98 18.36 0.28 4.53
N LEU A 99 18.86 -0.20 3.40
CA LEU A 99 19.15 -1.60 3.12
C LEU A 99 20.65 -1.77 2.85
N SER A 100 21.22 -2.86 3.35
CA SER A 100 22.59 -3.26 3.03
C SER A 100 22.72 -4.76 3.29
N LEU A 101 23.57 -5.45 2.53
CA LEU A 101 23.87 -6.88 2.69
C LEU A 101 22.61 -7.77 2.73
N GLY A 102 21.61 -7.45 1.93
CA GLY A 102 20.38 -8.22 1.82
C GLY A 102 19.35 -8.03 2.94
N GLY A 103 19.60 -7.09 3.86
CA GLY A 103 18.74 -6.84 5.03
C GLY A 103 18.39 -5.38 5.25
N VAL A 104 17.40 -5.14 6.09
CA VAL A 104 17.02 -3.80 6.56
C VAL A 104 17.97 -3.42 7.71
N VAL A 105 18.73 -2.35 7.52
CA VAL A 105 19.62 -1.77 8.53
C VAL A 105 18.84 -0.87 9.48
N ASN A 106 17.98 -0.04 8.92
CA ASN A 106 17.10 0.85 9.67
C ASN A 106 15.83 1.11 8.86
N SER A 107 14.69 1.22 9.55
CA SER A 107 13.43 1.56 8.90
C SER A 107 12.54 2.37 9.84
N THR A 108 11.70 3.19 9.24
CA THR A 108 10.63 3.88 9.93
C THR A 108 9.35 3.82 9.10
N SER A 109 8.20 3.75 9.74
CA SER A 109 6.90 3.71 9.09
C SER A 109 5.97 4.73 9.74
N VAL A 110 5.25 5.48 8.92
CA VAL A 110 4.24 6.43 9.36
C VAL A 110 2.89 6.09 8.73
N LYS A 111 1.81 6.25 9.49
CA LYS A 111 0.42 6.05 9.02
C LYS A 111 -0.10 7.32 8.34
N ALA A 112 0.62 7.79 7.34
CA ALA A 112 0.24 8.91 6.50
C ALA A 112 0.76 8.63 5.08
N ALA A 113 -0.15 8.54 4.13
CA ALA A 113 0.14 8.26 2.72
C ALA A 113 -1.01 8.73 1.82
N GLY A 114 -1.22 8.11 0.67
CA GLY A 114 -2.15 8.53 -0.36
C GLY A 114 -3.57 8.82 0.13
N ASP A 115 -4.13 7.97 0.99
CA ASP A 115 -5.49 8.13 1.53
C ASP A 115 -5.62 9.41 2.37
N ARG A 116 -4.56 9.75 3.11
CA ARG A 116 -4.53 10.97 3.92
C ARG A 116 -4.49 12.23 3.06
N PHE A 117 -3.85 12.16 1.90
CA PHE A 117 -3.86 13.26 0.93
C PHE A 117 -5.25 13.41 0.31
N ASP A 118 -5.93 12.31 0.00
CA ASP A 118 -7.29 12.33 -0.54
C ASP A 118 -8.29 12.91 0.47
N GLU A 119 -8.18 12.53 1.76
CA GLU A 119 -8.96 13.12 2.85
C GLU A 119 -8.74 14.64 2.95
N ALA A 120 -7.49 15.11 2.87
CA ALA A 120 -7.17 16.53 2.94
C ALA A 120 -7.73 17.30 1.74
N ILE A 121 -7.71 16.74 0.53
CA ILE A 121 -8.32 17.32 -0.66
C ILE A 121 -9.85 17.42 -0.50
N MET A 122 -10.51 16.34 -0.02
CA MET A 122 -11.95 16.36 0.23
C MET A 122 -12.34 17.43 1.26
N GLU A 123 -11.57 17.56 2.33
CA GLU A 123 -11.83 18.56 3.35
C GLU A 123 -11.61 19.99 2.83
N TYR A 124 -10.56 20.22 2.03
CA TYR A 124 -10.32 21.50 1.38
C TYR A 124 -11.48 21.88 0.43
N MET A 125 -11.94 20.96 -0.40
CA MET A 125 -13.07 21.20 -1.31
C MET A 125 -14.36 21.51 -0.55
N ARG A 126 -14.57 20.82 0.56
CA ARG A 126 -15.71 21.02 1.44
C ARG A 126 -15.67 22.39 2.14
N SER A 127 -14.53 22.70 2.76
CA SER A 127 -14.41 23.91 3.58
C SER A 127 -14.34 25.20 2.74
N THR A 128 -13.56 25.17 1.65
CA THR A 128 -13.28 26.35 0.81
C THR A 128 -14.32 26.56 -0.27
N HIS A 129 -14.64 25.47 -1.01
CA HIS A 129 -15.53 25.56 -2.18
C HIS A 129 -16.98 25.15 -1.90
N LYS A 130 -17.28 24.72 -0.66
CA LYS A 130 -18.61 24.20 -0.26
C LYS A 130 -19.09 23.06 -1.17
N LEU A 131 -18.15 22.26 -1.68
CA LEU A 131 -18.41 21.20 -2.63
C LEU A 131 -18.02 19.85 -2.02
N ALA A 132 -18.99 18.94 -1.88
CA ALA A 132 -18.72 17.58 -1.45
C ALA A 132 -18.31 16.72 -2.65
N ILE A 133 -17.09 16.18 -2.61
CA ILE A 133 -16.54 15.24 -3.58
C ILE A 133 -16.28 13.89 -2.92
N GLY A 134 -16.24 12.82 -3.71
CA GLY A 134 -15.88 11.48 -3.22
C GLY A 134 -14.38 11.19 -3.33
N GLU A 135 -13.94 10.11 -2.67
CA GLU A 135 -12.54 9.63 -2.66
C GLU A 135 -11.95 9.47 -4.05
N THR A 136 -12.69 8.84 -4.99
CA THR A 136 -12.23 8.65 -6.37
C THR A 136 -11.94 9.97 -7.08
N THR A 137 -12.73 11.01 -6.80
CA THR A 137 -12.52 12.34 -7.38
C THR A 137 -11.29 13.00 -6.74
N ALA A 138 -11.13 12.90 -5.43
CA ALA A 138 -9.98 13.42 -4.72
C ALA A 138 -8.67 12.74 -5.19
N GLU A 139 -8.67 11.42 -5.31
CA GLU A 139 -7.53 10.67 -5.84
C GLU A 139 -7.17 11.08 -7.28
N ARG A 140 -8.17 11.31 -8.12
CA ARG A 140 -7.96 11.80 -9.47
C ARG A 140 -7.34 13.20 -9.47
N MET A 141 -7.84 14.13 -8.64
CA MET A 141 -7.26 15.47 -8.45
C MET A 141 -5.81 15.38 -8.03
N LYS A 142 -5.51 14.57 -7.01
CA LYS A 142 -4.14 14.31 -6.53
C LYS A 142 -3.22 13.86 -7.66
N LYS A 143 -3.65 12.90 -8.48
CA LYS A 143 -2.84 12.31 -9.55
C LYS A 143 -2.66 13.23 -10.76
N GLU A 144 -3.70 13.98 -11.14
CA GLU A 144 -3.68 14.76 -12.38
C GLU A 144 -3.08 16.16 -12.19
N ILE A 145 -3.34 16.81 -11.07
CA ILE A 145 -2.93 18.21 -10.82
C ILE A 145 -2.07 18.39 -9.56
N GLY A 146 -1.91 17.35 -8.73
CA GLY A 146 -1.08 17.42 -7.52
C GLY A 146 0.40 17.63 -7.86
N SER A 147 1.07 18.45 -7.05
CA SER A 147 2.52 18.65 -7.12
C SER A 147 3.10 18.72 -5.71
N ALA A 148 4.27 18.14 -5.52
CA ALA A 148 4.99 18.21 -4.25
C ALA A 148 5.73 19.55 -4.05
N CYS A 149 6.03 20.24 -5.16
CA CYS A 149 6.65 21.55 -5.15
C CYS A 149 5.79 22.56 -5.88
N PRO A 150 5.84 23.85 -5.51
CA PRO A 150 5.21 24.89 -6.31
C PRO A 150 5.69 24.80 -7.76
N PRO A 151 4.80 24.98 -8.76
CA PRO A 151 5.21 24.97 -10.16
C PRO A 151 6.10 26.19 -10.47
N ASP A 152 7.07 26.01 -11.35
CA ASP A 152 8.05 27.05 -11.71
C ASP A 152 7.39 28.25 -12.43
N ASP A 153 6.26 28.01 -13.11
CA ASP A 153 5.44 29.02 -13.82
C ASP A 153 4.45 29.75 -12.89
N GLY A 154 4.32 29.31 -11.66
CA GLY A 154 3.43 29.91 -10.64
C GLY A 154 1.95 29.53 -10.74
N ASP A 155 1.47 29.05 -11.89
CA ASP A 155 0.03 28.85 -12.12
C ASP A 155 -0.45 27.42 -11.85
N GLY A 156 0.42 26.43 -11.99
CA GLY A 156 0.08 25.03 -11.81
C GLY A 156 -0.96 24.50 -12.80
N LYS A 157 -1.38 23.26 -12.59
CA LYS A 157 -2.40 22.61 -13.42
C LYS A 157 -3.80 22.88 -12.87
N THR A 158 -4.77 23.07 -13.77
CA THR A 158 -6.19 23.25 -13.42
C THR A 158 -7.02 22.07 -13.88
N MET A 159 -8.13 21.81 -13.16
CA MET A 159 -9.04 20.70 -13.45
C MET A 159 -10.47 21.08 -13.12
N SER A 160 -11.41 20.72 -13.99
CA SER A 160 -12.84 20.85 -13.68
C SER A 160 -13.31 19.71 -12.81
N VAL A 161 -13.93 20.04 -11.68
CA VAL A 161 -14.41 19.07 -10.69
C VAL A 161 -15.93 19.21 -10.53
N LYS A 162 -16.62 18.05 -10.47
CA LYS A 162 -18.05 17.98 -10.17
C LYS A 162 -18.24 17.37 -8.79
N GLY A 163 -19.14 17.91 -8.00
CA GLY A 163 -19.52 17.43 -6.70
C GLY A 163 -20.89 17.94 -6.29
N ARG A 164 -21.36 17.54 -5.12
CA ARG A 164 -22.62 18.04 -4.57
C ARG A 164 -22.38 19.39 -3.88
N ASP A 165 -23.14 20.40 -4.27
CA ASP A 165 -23.14 21.70 -3.59
C ASP A 165 -23.71 21.54 -2.17
N LEU A 166 -23.03 22.08 -1.17
CA LEU A 166 -23.43 21.97 0.25
C LEU A 166 -24.35 23.12 0.71
N ILE A 167 -24.57 24.09 -0.17
CA ILE A 167 -25.45 25.26 0.11
C ILE A 167 -26.82 25.04 -0.50
N THR A 168 -26.83 24.59 -1.76
CA THR A 168 -28.07 24.45 -2.55
C THR A 168 -28.59 23.00 -2.61
N GLY A 169 -27.77 22.01 -2.28
CA GLY A 169 -28.17 20.59 -2.23
C GLY A 169 -27.70 19.76 -3.42
#